data_6a0569ac140df647a19ff909e29085e5
#
_entry.id   6a0569ac140df647a19ff909e29085e5
#
_cell.length_a   1.000
_cell.length_b   1.000
_cell.length_c   1.000
_cell.angle_alpha   90.00
_cell.angle_beta   90.00
_cell.angle_gamma   90.00
#
_symmetry.space_group_name_H-M   'P 1'
#
loop_
_entity.id
_entity.type
_entity.pdbx_description
1 polymer ?
#
loop_
_entity_poly.entity_id
_entity_poly.type
_entity_poly.pdbx_seq_one_letter_code
_entity_poly.pdbx_strand_id
1 'polypeptide(L)'
;MNTSLTIAPTRRAHRAGSERPLAGGNASAVGPTWERPAFFALLVGTAVLYLWGLGESGWTNAFYSAAVQAGSESWKAFFFGSLDSANAITVDKPPLALWPMALSVRLFGLSSWSILVPEALFGV
;
A
#
# COMPACT_ATOMS: atom_id res chain seq x y z
N MET A 1 -57.98 -29.82 59.75
CA MET A 1 -57.23 -30.62 58.78
C MET A 1 -56.20 -29.70 58.15
N ASN A 2 -54.99 -29.64 58.73
CA ASN A 2 -53.87 -28.83 58.21
C ASN A 2 -52.87 -29.76 57.53
N THR A 3 -52.79 -29.70 56.25
CA THR A 3 -51.79 -30.46 55.50
C THR A 3 -50.58 -29.53 55.25
N SER A 4 -49.55 -29.70 56.08
CA SER A 4 -48.27 -29.02 55.91
C SER A 4 -47.48 -29.66 54.78
N LEU A 5 -47.31 -28.95 53.68
CA LEU A 5 -46.43 -29.31 52.56
C LEU A 5 -44.98 -28.96 52.97
N THR A 6 -44.20 -29.95 53.31
CA THR A 6 -42.76 -29.82 53.54
C THR A 6 -42.05 -29.78 52.21
N ILE A 7 -41.53 -28.62 51.83
CA ILE A 7 -40.70 -28.45 50.63
C ILE A 7 -39.27 -28.79 51.00
N ALA A 8 -38.76 -29.88 50.44
CA ALA A 8 -37.36 -30.27 50.57
C ALA A 8 -36.42 -29.31 49.82
N PRO A 9 -35.28 -28.89 50.40
CA PRO A 9 -34.34 -28.04 49.72
C PRO A 9 -33.60 -28.81 48.62
N THR A 10 -33.77 -28.36 47.37
CA THR A 10 -32.99 -28.85 46.23
C THR A 10 -31.53 -28.45 46.43
N ARG A 11 -30.71 -29.46 46.68
CA ARG A 11 -29.26 -29.37 46.75
C ARG A 11 -28.73 -28.94 45.37
N ARG A 12 -28.44 -27.65 45.22
CA ARG A 12 -27.75 -27.12 44.04
C ARG A 12 -26.34 -27.67 43.98
N ALA A 13 -26.13 -28.66 43.15
CA ALA A 13 -24.78 -29.18 42.85
C ALA A 13 -23.94 -28.03 42.28
N HIS A 14 -22.99 -27.53 43.06
CA HIS A 14 -21.91 -26.69 42.57
C HIS A 14 -21.11 -27.51 41.56
N ARG A 15 -21.43 -27.27 40.28
CA ARG A 15 -20.60 -27.77 39.20
C ARG A 15 -19.32 -26.92 39.23
N ALA A 16 -18.28 -27.46 39.84
CA ALA A 16 -16.94 -26.92 39.74
C ALA A 16 -16.58 -26.86 38.27
N GLY A 17 -16.71 -25.67 37.70
CA GLY A 17 -16.17 -25.39 36.38
C GLY A 17 -14.67 -25.56 36.45
N SER A 18 -14.16 -26.59 35.81
CA SER A 18 -12.75 -26.70 35.52
C SER A 18 -12.40 -25.55 34.62
N GLU A 19 -11.91 -24.45 35.20
CA GLU A 19 -11.21 -23.42 34.46
C GLU A 19 -9.99 -24.10 33.82
N ARG A 20 -10.14 -24.42 32.53
CA ARG A 20 -8.97 -24.70 31.69
C ARG A 20 -8.15 -23.43 31.66
N PRO A 21 -6.90 -23.43 32.10
CA PRO A 21 -6.02 -22.33 31.85
C PRO A 21 -5.96 -22.16 30.33
N LEU A 22 -6.44 -21.02 29.82
CA LEU A 22 -6.13 -20.59 28.47
C LEU A 22 -4.61 -20.41 28.48
N ALA A 23 -3.90 -21.45 28.11
CA ALA A 23 -2.50 -21.34 27.75
C ALA A 23 -2.45 -20.42 26.53
N GLY A 24 -2.39 -19.12 26.82
CA GLY A 24 -1.97 -18.10 25.88
C GLY A 24 -0.52 -18.37 25.54
N GLY A 25 -0.26 -19.41 24.79
CA GLY A 25 0.99 -19.60 24.10
C GLY A 25 1.07 -18.48 23.07
N ASN A 26 1.82 -17.41 23.41
CA ASN A 26 2.47 -16.59 22.40
C ASN A 26 3.47 -17.50 21.69
N ALA A 27 2.96 -18.38 20.86
CA ALA A 27 3.76 -18.95 19.80
C ALA A 27 4.07 -17.77 18.90
N SER A 28 5.19 -17.11 19.14
CA SER A 28 5.86 -16.31 18.11
C SER A 28 6.03 -17.28 16.97
N ALA A 29 5.11 -17.20 16.01
CA ALA A 29 5.21 -17.95 14.77
C ALA A 29 6.46 -17.40 14.07
N VAL A 30 7.60 -17.99 14.37
CA VAL A 30 8.81 -17.80 13.56
C VAL A 30 8.44 -18.43 12.22
N GLY A 31 8.01 -17.59 11.30
CA GLY A 31 7.70 -18.03 9.94
C GLY A 31 8.91 -18.75 9.33
N PRO A 32 8.70 -19.63 8.37
CA PRO A 32 9.77 -20.39 7.79
C PRO A 32 10.87 -19.47 7.26
N THR A 33 12.11 -19.81 7.49
CA THR A 33 13.29 -18.96 7.21
C THR A 33 13.43 -18.58 5.75
N TRP A 34 12.73 -19.25 4.83
CA TRP A 34 12.71 -18.95 3.40
C TRP A 34 11.74 -17.83 2.99
N GLU A 35 10.82 -17.42 3.86
CA GLU A 35 9.84 -16.37 3.54
C GLU A 35 10.51 -15.05 3.18
N ARG A 36 11.50 -14.64 3.96
CA ARG A 36 12.24 -13.39 3.70
C ARG A 36 12.97 -13.40 2.37
N PRO A 37 13.81 -14.42 2.05
CA PRO A 37 14.47 -14.47 0.75
C PRO A 37 13.48 -14.62 -0.41
N ALA A 38 12.38 -15.35 -0.23
CA ALA A 38 11.34 -15.47 -1.24
C ALA A 38 10.64 -14.12 -1.50
N PHE A 39 10.36 -13.34 -0.46
CA PHE A 39 9.81 -12.02 -0.58
C PHE A 39 10.75 -11.07 -1.35
N PHE A 40 12.03 -11.04 -1.01
CA PHE A 40 13.01 -10.25 -1.75
C PHE A 40 13.17 -10.71 -3.20
N ALA A 41 13.17 -12.02 -3.44
CA ALA A 41 13.23 -12.56 -4.80
C ALA A 41 12.00 -12.15 -5.63
N LEU A 42 10.82 -12.13 -5.02
CA LEU A 42 9.59 -11.64 -5.64
C LEU A 42 9.70 -10.15 -5.99
N LEU A 43 10.12 -9.31 -5.04
CA LEU A 43 10.29 -7.88 -5.28
C LEU A 43 11.30 -7.61 -6.40
N VAL A 44 12.47 -8.26 -6.36
CA VAL A 44 13.50 -8.11 -7.41
C VAL A 44 12.97 -8.60 -8.75
N GLY A 45 12.33 -9.76 -8.79
CA GLY A 45 11.71 -10.29 -10.01
C GLY A 45 10.68 -9.35 -10.61
N THR A 46 9.81 -8.80 -9.77
CA THR A 46 8.80 -7.82 -10.17
C THR A 46 9.45 -6.53 -10.69
N ALA A 47 10.45 -6.02 -9.97
CA ALA A 47 11.20 -4.83 -10.40
C ALA A 47 11.87 -5.05 -11.76
N VAL A 48 12.51 -6.19 -11.97
CA VAL A 48 13.13 -6.54 -13.27
C VAL A 48 12.08 -6.58 -14.37
N LEU A 49 10.92 -7.22 -14.13
CA LEU A 49 9.84 -7.29 -15.12
C LEU A 49 9.28 -5.91 -15.47
N TYR A 50 9.07 -5.04 -14.48
CA TYR A 50 8.55 -3.69 -14.73
C TYR A 50 9.57 -2.77 -15.42
N LEU A 51 10.86 -2.92 -15.11
CA LEU A 51 11.90 -2.11 -15.71
C LEU A 51 12.35 -2.65 -17.07
N TRP A 52 12.07 -3.91 -17.37
CA TRP A 52 12.46 -4.54 -18.63
C TRP A 52 11.68 -3.92 -19.79
N GLY A 53 12.39 -3.37 -20.74
CA GLY A 53 11.78 -2.74 -21.93
C GLY A 53 11.06 -1.42 -21.65
N LEU A 54 11.26 -0.80 -20.48
CA LEU A 54 10.59 0.45 -20.09
C LEU A 54 10.83 1.58 -21.12
N GLY A 55 12.03 1.62 -21.72
CA GLY A 55 12.35 2.61 -22.74
C GLY A 55 11.57 2.45 -24.06
N GLU A 56 11.07 1.26 -24.35
CA GLU A 56 10.26 0.99 -25.55
C GLU A 56 8.81 1.45 -25.38
N SER A 57 8.36 1.63 -24.13
CA SER A 57 7.02 2.14 -23.81
C SER A 57 6.84 3.63 -24.18
N GLY A 58 7.92 4.32 -24.55
CA GLY A 58 7.88 5.72 -24.93
C GLY A 58 7.34 6.61 -23.81
N TRP A 59 6.52 7.59 -24.18
CA TRP A 59 5.90 8.52 -23.24
C TRP A 59 4.63 7.98 -22.57
N THR A 60 4.20 6.77 -22.91
CA THR A 60 2.99 6.06 -22.49
C THR A 60 1.71 6.89 -22.67
N ASN A 61 1.61 8.03 -21.96
CA ASN A 61 0.51 8.98 -22.11
C ASN A 61 1.06 10.41 -22.16
N ALA A 62 1.01 11.02 -23.34
CA ALA A 62 1.55 12.34 -23.59
C ALA A 62 0.90 13.43 -22.73
N PHE A 63 -0.37 13.26 -22.32
CA PHE A 63 -1.08 14.20 -21.46
C PHE A 63 -0.43 14.30 -20.07
N TYR A 64 -0.17 13.15 -19.44
CA TYR A 64 0.49 13.13 -18.13
C TYR A 64 1.97 13.51 -18.23
N SER A 65 2.64 13.16 -19.32
CA SER A 65 4.03 13.57 -19.54
C SER A 65 4.17 15.08 -19.66
N ALA A 66 3.22 15.75 -20.28
CA ALA A 66 3.18 17.22 -20.35
C ALA A 66 2.99 17.83 -18.95
N ALA A 67 2.09 17.28 -18.13
CA ALA A 67 1.89 17.73 -16.74
C ALA A 67 3.15 17.52 -15.88
N VAL A 68 3.84 16.40 -16.05
CA VAL A 68 5.11 16.11 -15.37
C VAL A 68 6.19 17.10 -15.78
N GLN A 69 6.28 17.42 -17.07
CA GLN A 69 7.19 18.44 -17.59
C GLN A 69 6.86 19.81 -16.99
N ALA A 70 5.60 20.25 -17.03
CA ALA A 70 5.18 21.52 -16.43
C ALA A 70 5.50 21.58 -14.93
N GLY A 71 5.28 20.49 -14.19
CA GLY A 71 5.65 20.36 -12.78
C GLY A 71 7.16 20.38 -12.54
N SER A 72 7.97 19.92 -13.49
CA SER A 72 9.42 19.99 -13.39
C SER A 72 9.95 21.43 -13.58
N GLU A 73 9.25 22.27 -14.29
CA GLU A 73 9.62 23.65 -14.61
C GLU A 73 9.06 24.66 -13.60
N SER A 74 7.85 24.42 -13.08
CA SER A 74 7.13 25.32 -12.19
C SER A 74 6.68 24.64 -10.91
N TRP A 75 7.07 25.19 -9.74
CA TRP A 75 6.61 24.72 -8.45
C TRP A 75 5.09 24.80 -8.26
N LYS A 76 4.46 25.81 -8.86
CA LYS A 76 3.00 25.95 -8.83
C LYS A 76 2.33 24.84 -9.64
N ALA A 77 2.83 24.58 -10.86
CA ALA A 77 2.36 23.45 -11.67
C ALA A 77 2.59 22.11 -10.97
N PHE A 78 3.72 21.96 -10.28
CA PHE A 78 4.03 20.78 -9.47
C PHE A 78 2.96 20.53 -8.39
N PHE A 79 2.67 21.53 -7.56
CA PHE A 79 1.73 21.37 -6.46
C PHE A 79 0.28 21.12 -6.93
N PHE A 80 -0.14 21.79 -8.00
CA PHE A 80 -1.52 21.71 -8.49
C PHE A 80 -1.72 20.66 -9.58
N GLY A 81 -0.65 20.01 -10.06
CA GLY A 81 -0.72 19.05 -11.16
C GLY A 81 -1.21 19.70 -12.45
N SER A 82 -0.67 20.89 -12.76
CA SER A 82 -1.08 21.62 -13.95
C SER A 82 -0.47 21.02 -15.21
N LEU A 83 -1.23 21.06 -16.30
CA LEU A 83 -0.81 20.56 -17.62
C LEU A 83 0.23 21.47 -18.27
N ASP A 84 0.25 22.73 -17.89
CA ASP A 84 1.14 23.76 -18.42
C ASP A 84 1.75 24.61 -17.30
N SER A 85 2.87 25.28 -17.58
CA SER A 85 3.57 26.14 -16.62
C SER A 85 2.79 27.40 -16.25
N ALA A 86 1.82 27.82 -17.07
CA ALA A 86 0.92 28.94 -16.80
C ALA A 86 -0.22 28.60 -15.84
N ASN A 87 -0.41 27.30 -15.57
CA ASN A 87 -1.47 26.74 -14.70
C ASN A 87 -2.89 27.02 -15.17
N ALA A 88 -3.11 26.98 -16.48
CA ALA A 88 -4.43 27.20 -17.07
C ALA A 88 -5.37 26.01 -16.83
N ILE A 89 -4.84 24.79 -16.89
CA ILE A 89 -5.61 23.53 -16.76
C ILE A 89 -4.86 22.59 -15.84
N THR A 90 -5.56 21.93 -14.94
CA THR A 90 -5.04 20.84 -14.11
C THR A 90 -5.42 19.48 -14.68
N VAL A 91 -4.61 18.45 -14.39
CA VAL A 91 -4.96 17.08 -14.76
C VAL A 91 -6.09 16.55 -13.89
N ASP A 92 -6.76 15.50 -14.36
CA ASP A 92 -7.85 14.81 -13.68
C ASP A 92 -7.38 13.87 -12.55
N LYS A 93 -6.09 13.75 -12.34
CA LYS A 93 -5.47 12.91 -11.31
C LYS A 93 -5.03 13.72 -10.10
N PRO A 94 -4.98 13.09 -8.90
CA PRO A 94 -4.39 13.74 -7.73
C PRO A 94 -2.95 14.17 -8.01
N PRO A 95 -2.56 15.43 -7.71
CA PRO A 95 -1.22 15.94 -7.98
C PRO A 95 -0.10 15.08 -7.37
N LEU A 96 -0.37 14.44 -6.24
CA LEU A 96 0.55 13.55 -5.54
C LEU A 96 1.08 12.41 -6.44
N ALA A 97 0.26 11.91 -7.36
CA ALA A 97 0.67 10.88 -8.30
C ALA A 97 1.73 11.37 -9.30
N LEU A 98 1.73 12.68 -9.61
CA LEU A 98 2.67 13.29 -10.55
C LEU A 98 3.98 13.74 -9.89
N TRP A 99 3.98 13.97 -8.57
CA TRP A 99 5.14 14.55 -7.86
C TRP A 99 6.41 13.73 -8.01
N PRO A 100 6.43 12.41 -7.82
CA PRO A 100 7.65 11.61 -7.97
C PRO A 100 8.21 11.67 -9.39
N MET A 101 7.34 11.65 -10.39
CA MET A 101 7.73 11.78 -11.79
C MET A 101 8.31 13.17 -12.09
N ALA A 102 7.64 14.24 -11.64
CA ALA A 102 8.10 15.60 -11.83
C ALA A 102 9.43 15.89 -11.12
N LEU A 103 9.63 15.34 -9.92
CA LEU A 103 10.92 15.41 -9.20
C LEU A 103 12.01 14.65 -9.95
N SER A 104 11.70 13.44 -10.44
CA SER A 104 12.64 12.65 -11.23
C SER A 104 13.06 13.39 -12.50
N VAL A 105 12.11 13.99 -13.23
CA VAL A 105 12.41 14.80 -14.43
C VAL A 105 13.25 16.03 -14.07
N ARG A 106 12.97 16.67 -12.93
CA ARG A 106 13.74 17.83 -12.46
C ARG A 106 15.20 17.48 -12.15
N LEU A 107 15.46 16.27 -11.64
CA LEU A 107 16.81 15.83 -11.25
C LEU A 107 17.59 15.21 -12.41
N PHE A 108 16.92 14.45 -13.26
CA PHE A 108 17.55 13.60 -14.29
C PHE A 108 17.28 14.10 -15.72
N GLY A 109 16.47 15.14 -15.86
CA GLY A 109 16.05 15.66 -17.17
C GLY A 109 14.83 14.91 -17.73
N LEU A 110 14.23 15.51 -18.77
CA LEU A 110 13.04 14.99 -19.41
C LEU A 110 13.37 13.79 -20.29
N SER A 111 12.94 12.61 -19.85
CA SER A 111 13.04 11.37 -20.62
C SER A 111 11.90 10.42 -20.21
N SER A 112 11.60 9.44 -21.07
CA SER A 112 10.63 8.38 -20.71
C SER A 112 11.03 7.63 -19.45
N TRP A 113 12.31 7.40 -19.25
CA TRP A 113 12.86 6.74 -18.06
C TRP A 113 12.60 7.56 -16.78
N SER A 114 12.83 8.87 -16.82
CA SER A 114 12.60 9.75 -15.67
C SER A 114 11.13 9.77 -15.23
N ILE A 115 10.21 9.52 -16.15
CA ILE A 115 8.77 9.45 -15.85
C ILE A 115 8.37 8.05 -15.40
N LEU A 116 8.79 7.01 -16.12
CA LEU A 116 8.27 5.66 -15.94
C LEU A 116 8.93 4.90 -14.78
N VAL A 117 10.19 5.20 -14.43
CA VAL A 117 10.86 4.52 -13.31
C VAL A 117 10.15 4.75 -11.97
N PRO A 118 9.78 5.99 -11.58
CA PRO A 118 9.00 6.19 -10.35
C PRO A 118 7.68 5.42 -10.35
N GLU A 119 6.95 5.36 -11.47
CA GLU A 119 5.71 4.59 -11.57
C GLU A 119 5.96 3.08 -11.42
N ALA A 120 7.00 2.55 -12.08
CA ALA A 120 7.38 1.16 -11.95
C ALA A 120 7.72 0.79 -10.50
N LEU A 121 8.40 1.67 -9.78
CA LEU A 121 8.75 1.45 -8.37
C LEU A 121 7.53 1.46 -7.43
N PHE A 122 6.45 2.17 -7.78
CA PHE A 122 5.20 2.08 -7.02
C PHE A 122 4.45 0.77 -7.25
N GLY A 123 4.74 0.06 -8.34
CA GLY A 123 4.15 -1.25 -8.64
C GLY A 123 4.88 -2.43 -7.98
N VAL A 124 6.06 -2.20 -7.40
CA VAL A 124 6.88 -3.23 -6.72
C VAL A 124 6.61 -3.25 -5.23
#